data_c36172bedd0063e8095417963f873543
#
_entry.id   c36172bedd0063e8095417963f873543
#
_cell.length_a   1.000
_cell.length_b   1.000
_cell.length_c   1.000
_cell.angle_alpha   90.00
_cell.angle_beta   90.00
_cell.angle_gamma   90.00
#
_symmetry.space_group_name_H-M   'P 1'
#
loop_
_entity.id
_entity.type
_entity.pdbx_description
1 polymer ?
#
loop_
_entity_poly.entity_id
_entity_poly.type
_entity_poly.pdbx_seq_one_letter_code
_entity_poly.pdbx_strand_id
1 'polypeptide(L)'
;MKILVLSLVTSGSLVYAFILVMDPYQSELVSPSMPRAPVAQNQRYSYPALARNVGFDSAVVGTSTVRLLKPARLNTLLGARFVNLAMNDATPFEQVLMTRLFLQHHPRAKFLIFGVDDSWCRESESVRVETIRGLPEFMYDANQWNDLLYLFNDKALENSVRMLELVRGKREPKYGLDGYEDFSDDPEDRRLSLVRERIYGASAAVLPASPVNLEPARVRPGVRMAEMDQFADLLSGIPAGTRITVLFPPRHIWAMSQNPGLYQECKWRARSVVKTLRPDAVILDLLLDSAITREDSNYHDRIHYVDEVAEKVELAIARTTEKKRRGGSYWEVR
;
A
#
# COMPACT_ATOMS: atom_id res chain seq x y z
N MET A 1 23.32 -3.89 -46.23
CA MET A 1 21.97 -4.09 -45.65
C MET A 1 21.88 -5.39 -44.83
N LYS A 2 22.19 -6.60 -45.33
CA LYS A 2 22.10 -7.86 -44.56
C LYS A 2 22.94 -7.87 -43.26
N ILE A 3 24.19 -7.38 -43.30
CA ILE A 3 25.08 -7.30 -42.13
C ILE A 3 24.49 -6.36 -41.07
N LEU A 4 23.96 -5.21 -41.44
CA LEU A 4 23.34 -4.27 -40.53
C LEU A 4 22.10 -4.86 -39.81
N VAL A 5 21.24 -5.52 -40.61
CA VAL A 5 20.05 -6.21 -40.07
C VAL A 5 20.46 -7.32 -39.10
N LEU A 6 21.44 -8.15 -39.49
CA LEU A 6 21.93 -9.22 -38.62
C LEU A 6 22.52 -8.64 -37.30
N SER A 7 23.32 -7.59 -37.39
CA SER A 7 23.91 -6.93 -36.23
C SER A 7 22.82 -6.38 -35.28
N LEU A 8 21.78 -5.72 -35.79
CA LEU A 8 20.66 -5.19 -34.99
C LEU A 8 19.87 -6.32 -34.29
N VAL A 9 19.56 -7.39 -35.03
CA VAL A 9 18.85 -8.55 -34.48
C VAL A 9 19.69 -9.20 -33.37
N THR A 10 20.98 -9.42 -33.60
CA THR A 10 21.88 -10.02 -32.60
C THR A 10 21.98 -9.15 -31.35
N SER A 11 22.21 -7.86 -31.54
CA SER A 11 22.29 -6.93 -30.38
C SER A 11 20.99 -6.85 -29.61
N GLY A 12 19.85 -6.77 -30.29
CA GLY A 12 18.52 -6.79 -29.63
C GLY A 12 18.27 -8.08 -28.86
N SER A 13 18.64 -9.23 -29.44
CA SER A 13 18.52 -10.54 -28.79
C SER A 13 19.40 -10.65 -27.53
N LEU A 14 20.62 -10.11 -27.57
CA LEU A 14 21.51 -10.10 -26.40
C LEU A 14 20.95 -9.19 -25.27
N VAL A 15 20.42 -8.02 -25.61
CA VAL A 15 19.77 -7.14 -24.63
C VAL A 15 18.56 -7.83 -24.00
N TYR A 16 17.72 -8.45 -24.83
CA TYR A 16 16.55 -9.15 -24.32
C TYR A 16 16.93 -10.35 -23.45
N ALA A 17 17.90 -11.14 -23.83
CA ALA A 17 18.45 -12.24 -23.04
C ALA A 17 19.00 -11.73 -21.68
N PHE A 18 19.69 -10.59 -21.68
CA PHE A 18 20.15 -9.96 -20.44
C PHE A 18 18.99 -9.59 -19.53
N ILE A 19 17.91 -8.97 -20.06
CA ILE A 19 16.71 -8.63 -19.30
C ILE A 19 16.09 -9.89 -18.70
N LEU A 20 15.93 -10.95 -19.48
CA LEU A 20 15.33 -12.21 -19.02
C LEU A 20 16.16 -12.87 -17.90
N VAL A 21 17.49 -12.86 -18.02
CA VAL A 21 18.39 -13.46 -17.00
C VAL A 21 18.40 -12.62 -15.72
N MET A 22 18.42 -11.30 -15.84
CA MET A 22 18.40 -10.40 -14.68
C MET A 22 17.03 -10.39 -14.00
N ASP A 23 15.97 -10.61 -14.76
CA ASP A 23 14.58 -10.67 -14.27
C ASP A 23 14.24 -9.54 -13.29
N PRO A 24 14.22 -8.28 -13.76
CA PRO A 24 14.12 -7.10 -12.90
C PRO A 24 12.80 -7.01 -12.13
N TYR A 25 11.79 -7.78 -12.56
CA TYR A 25 10.47 -7.83 -11.96
C TYR A 25 10.18 -9.15 -11.23
N GLN A 26 11.19 -10.05 -11.15
CA GLN A 26 11.15 -11.28 -10.36
C GLN A 26 10.01 -12.24 -10.77
N SER A 27 9.82 -12.39 -12.07
CA SER A 27 8.85 -13.34 -12.62
C SER A 27 9.23 -14.80 -12.35
N GLU A 28 10.54 -15.08 -12.20
CA GLU A 28 11.13 -16.40 -11.99
C GLU A 28 10.78 -17.44 -13.09
N LEU A 29 10.31 -16.97 -14.25
CA LEU A 29 9.94 -17.85 -15.36
C LEU A 29 11.15 -18.44 -16.09
N VAL A 30 12.22 -17.66 -16.19
CA VAL A 30 13.45 -18.01 -16.94
C VAL A 30 14.68 -17.84 -16.06
N SER A 31 14.67 -16.91 -15.13
CA SER A 31 15.77 -16.62 -14.22
C SER A 31 15.88 -17.65 -13.09
N PRO A 32 17.07 -17.82 -12.48
CA PRO A 32 17.20 -18.61 -11.28
C PRO A 32 16.35 -18.04 -10.14
N SER A 33 15.58 -18.91 -9.46
CA SER A 33 14.86 -18.51 -8.25
C SER A 33 15.87 -18.25 -7.14
N MET A 34 15.94 -17.00 -6.70
CA MET A 34 16.73 -16.60 -5.53
C MET A 34 16.12 -15.34 -4.89
N PRO A 35 16.16 -15.26 -3.55
CA PRO A 35 15.65 -14.09 -2.83
C PRO A 35 16.39 -12.82 -3.27
N ARG A 36 15.68 -11.88 -3.86
CA ARG A 36 16.19 -10.59 -4.30
C ARG A 36 15.22 -9.49 -3.90
N ALA A 37 15.75 -8.37 -3.43
CA ALA A 37 14.91 -7.21 -3.15
C ALA A 37 14.37 -6.60 -4.47
N PRO A 38 13.16 -6.04 -4.46
CA PRO A 38 12.64 -5.29 -5.60
C PRO A 38 13.56 -4.12 -5.97
N VAL A 39 13.79 -3.91 -7.27
CA VAL A 39 14.65 -2.82 -7.78
C VAL A 39 13.90 -1.71 -8.51
N ALA A 40 12.69 -1.99 -9.00
CA ALA A 40 11.89 -0.99 -9.66
C ALA A 40 11.35 0.03 -8.65
N GLN A 41 11.55 1.32 -8.93
CA GLN A 41 11.10 2.40 -8.05
C GLN A 41 9.57 2.52 -8.00
N ASN A 42 8.89 2.14 -9.08
CA ASN A 42 7.44 2.06 -9.11
C ASN A 42 7.00 0.68 -8.62
N GLN A 43 6.38 0.65 -7.44
CA GLN A 43 5.91 -0.57 -6.79
C GLN A 43 4.95 -1.39 -7.67
N ARG A 44 4.23 -0.74 -8.61
CA ARG A 44 3.31 -1.40 -9.53
C ARG A 44 3.97 -2.45 -10.41
N TYR A 45 5.28 -2.32 -10.66
CA TYR A 45 6.09 -3.28 -11.41
C TYR A 45 6.77 -4.33 -10.53
N SER A 46 7.09 -3.99 -9.29
CA SER A 46 7.84 -4.88 -8.39
C SER A 46 6.94 -5.75 -7.51
N TYR A 47 5.81 -5.22 -7.07
CA TYR A 47 4.97 -5.88 -6.07
C TYR A 47 4.09 -7.02 -6.60
N PRO A 48 3.76 -7.14 -7.90
CA PRO A 48 3.12 -8.35 -8.42
C PRO A 48 3.89 -9.63 -8.08
N ALA A 49 5.22 -9.63 -8.18
CA ALA A 49 6.03 -10.77 -7.77
C ALA A 49 5.91 -11.10 -6.28
N LEU A 50 5.93 -10.07 -5.42
CA LEU A 50 5.72 -10.25 -3.99
C LEU A 50 4.31 -10.77 -3.66
N ALA A 51 3.29 -10.28 -4.38
CA ALA A 51 1.92 -10.75 -4.21
C ALA A 51 1.72 -12.22 -4.61
N ARG A 52 2.56 -12.73 -5.52
CA ARG A 52 2.55 -14.15 -5.95
C ARG A 52 3.39 -15.06 -5.05
N ASN A 53 4.28 -14.50 -4.23
CA ASN A 53 5.24 -15.27 -3.44
C ASN A 53 4.54 -16.06 -2.32
N VAL A 54 4.48 -17.37 -2.46
CA VAL A 54 3.85 -18.32 -1.50
C VAL A 54 4.54 -18.36 -0.13
N GLY A 55 5.67 -17.71 0.03
CA GLY A 55 6.33 -17.49 1.33
C GLY A 55 5.49 -16.66 2.30
N PHE A 56 4.56 -15.85 1.80
CA PHE A 56 3.65 -15.03 2.59
C PHE A 56 2.28 -15.70 2.75
N ASP A 57 1.53 -15.30 3.76
CA ASP A 57 0.14 -15.75 3.98
C ASP A 57 -0.77 -14.57 4.39
N SER A 58 -0.23 -13.37 4.45
CA SER A 58 -0.92 -12.17 4.92
C SER A 58 -0.37 -10.94 4.21
N ALA A 59 -1.20 -9.90 4.02
CA ALA A 59 -0.77 -8.70 3.33
C ALA A 59 -1.28 -7.41 3.99
N VAL A 60 -0.48 -6.34 3.84
CA VAL A 60 -0.89 -4.95 4.02
C VAL A 60 -1.14 -4.36 2.65
N VAL A 61 -2.30 -3.75 2.44
CA VAL A 61 -2.69 -3.09 1.20
C VAL A 61 -3.12 -1.66 1.49
N GLY A 62 -2.75 -0.75 0.65
CA GLY A 62 -3.09 0.66 0.81
C GLY A 62 -2.19 1.58 -0.01
N THR A 63 -2.13 2.83 0.41
CA THR A 63 -1.24 3.84 -0.16
C THR A 63 0.04 4.00 0.69
N SER A 64 0.81 5.06 0.43
CA SER A 64 1.97 5.42 1.26
C SER A 64 1.66 5.58 2.75
N THR A 65 0.40 5.82 3.11
CA THR A 65 -0.04 6.00 4.50
C THR A 65 0.07 4.75 5.38
N VAL A 66 0.25 3.57 4.79
CA VAL A 66 0.45 2.30 5.52
C VAL A 66 1.73 1.57 5.13
N ARG A 67 2.61 2.21 4.35
CA ARG A 67 3.90 1.61 3.95
C ARG A 67 4.88 1.43 5.09
N LEU A 68 4.80 2.24 6.14
CA LEU A 68 5.62 2.12 7.35
C LEU A 68 5.17 0.98 8.28
N LEU A 69 4.05 0.30 8.00
CA LEU A 69 3.69 -0.91 8.74
C LEU A 69 4.70 -2.02 8.41
N LYS A 70 5.50 -2.39 9.40
CA LYS A 70 6.65 -3.29 9.24
C LYS A 70 6.20 -4.77 9.29
N PRO A 71 6.32 -5.54 8.18
CA PRO A 71 5.93 -6.94 8.16
C PRO A 71 6.54 -7.77 9.28
N ALA A 72 7.80 -7.57 9.59
CA ALA A 72 8.50 -8.29 10.66
C ALA A 72 7.83 -8.09 12.04
N ARG A 73 7.38 -6.86 12.37
CA ARG A 73 6.65 -6.58 13.63
C ARG A 73 5.26 -7.22 13.60
N LEU A 74 4.53 -7.09 12.49
CA LEU A 74 3.22 -7.73 12.32
C LEU A 74 3.31 -9.24 12.40
N ASN A 75 4.36 -9.87 11.85
CA ASN A 75 4.60 -11.30 11.94
C ASN A 75 4.70 -11.77 13.38
N THR A 76 5.47 -11.04 14.19
CA THR A 76 5.64 -11.34 15.62
C THR A 76 4.34 -11.17 16.38
N LEU A 77 3.60 -10.08 16.11
CA LEU A 77 2.39 -9.73 16.84
C LEU A 77 1.18 -10.62 16.49
N LEU A 78 1.06 -11.07 15.25
CA LEU A 78 -0.12 -11.76 14.73
C LEU A 78 0.10 -13.24 14.39
N GLY A 79 1.36 -13.73 14.46
CA GLY A 79 1.69 -15.12 14.14
C GLY A 79 1.44 -15.47 12.66
N ALA A 80 1.81 -14.57 11.75
CA ALA A 80 1.59 -14.69 10.32
C ALA A 80 2.86 -14.34 9.53
N ARG A 81 2.81 -14.38 8.20
CA ARG A 81 3.90 -13.99 7.31
C ARG A 81 3.39 -12.90 6.38
N PHE A 82 3.55 -11.67 6.81
CA PHE A 82 3.08 -10.50 6.09
C PHE A 82 4.01 -10.10 4.96
N VAL A 83 3.42 -9.58 3.90
CA VAL A 83 4.06 -8.77 2.87
C VAL A 83 3.41 -7.39 2.88
N ASN A 84 4.19 -6.33 2.68
CA ASN A 84 3.66 -4.99 2.51
C ASN A 84 3.51 -4.68 1.01
N LEU A 85 2.28 -4.67 0.53
CA LEU A 85 1.88 -4.40 -0.85
C LEU A 85 1.31 -2.98 -1.03
N ALA A 86 1.48 -2.11 -0.04
CA ALA A 86 1.04 -0.72 -0.14
C ALA A 86 1.91 0.05 -1.13
N MET A 87 1.27 0.76 -2.07
CA MET A 87 1.95 1.45 -3.16
C MET A 87 1.78 2.97 -3.02
N ASN A 88 2.83 3.72 -3.35
CA ASN A 88 2.77 5.17 -3.36
C ASN A 88 1.63 5.67 -4.24
N ASP A 89 0.76 6.52 -3.65
CA ASP A 89 -0.33 7.18 -4.36
C ASP A 89 -1.25 6.18 -5.11
N ALA A 90 -1.44 4.99 -4.53
CA ALA A 90 -2.27 3.96 -5.16
C ALA A 90 -3.75 4.36 -5.15
N THR A 91 -4.38 4.27 -6.32
CA THR A 91 -5.83 4.41 -6.40
C THR A 91 -6.54 3.17 -5.84
N PRO A 92 -7.82 3.27 -5.46
CA PRO A 92 -8.63 2.10 -5.09
C PRO A 92 -8.61 1.00 -6.16
N PHE A 93 -8.71 1.36 -7.44
CA PHE A 93 -8.62 0.41 -8.55
C PHE A 93 -7.31 -0.41 -8.51
N GLU A 94 -6.17 0.25 -8.34
CA GLU A 94 -4.86 -0.39 -8.26
C GLU A 94 -4.73 -1.27 -7.01
N GLN A 95 -5.27 -0.82 -5.87
CA GLN A 95 -5.30 -1.60 -4.63
C GLN A 95 -6.16 -2.85 -4.77
N VAL A 96 -7.30 -2.76 -5.47
CA VAL A 96 -8.17 -3.91 -5.78
C VAL A 96 -7.45 -4.92 -6.66
N LEU A 97 -6.78 -4.49 -7.72
CA LEU A 97 -6.00 -5.37 -8.59
C LEU A 97 -4.91 -6.12 -7.81
N MET A 98 -4.14 -5.39 -6.98
CA MET A 98 -3.10 -5.98 -6.15
C MET A 98 -3.66 -7.00 -5.15
N THR A 99 -4.79 -6.68 -4.52
CA THR A 99 -5.45 -7.60 -3.58
C THR A 99 -5.96 -8.85 -4.26
N ARG A 100 -6.57 -8.71 -5.43
CA ARG A 100 -7.06 -9.85 -6.22
C ARG A 100 -5.91 -10.75 -6.66
N LEU A 101 -4.81 -10.18 -7.12
CA LEU A 101 -3.61 -10.92 -7.46
C LEU A 101 -3.07 -11.70 -6.24
N PHE A 102 -2.97 -11.05 -5.08
CA PHE A 102 -2.56 -11.72 -3.84
C PHE A 102 -3.49 -12.88 -3.50
N LEU A 103 -4.79 -12.67 -3.47
CA LEU A 103 -5.77 -13.71 -3.12
C LEU A 103 -5.80 -14.87 -4.10
N GLN A 104 -5.55 -14.63 -5.39
CA GLN A 104 -5.45 -15.66 -6.41
C GLN A 104 -4.33 -16.67 -6.09
N HIS A 105 -3.21 -16.20 -5.56
CA HIS A 105 -2.07 -17.03 -5.17
C HIS A 105 -2.13 -17.50 -3.71
N HIS A 106 -2.97 -16.86 -2.89
CA HIS A 106 -3.14 -17.17 -1.46
C HIS A 106 -4.61 -17.42 -1.10
N PRO A 107 -5.22 -18.52 -1.59
CA PRO A 107 -6.65 -18.81 -1.34
C PRO A 107 -6.94 -19.09 0.15
N ARG A 108 -5.91 -19.27 0.96
CA ARG A 108 -5.99 -19.43 2.42
C ARG A 108 -5.25 -18.28 3.14
N ALA A 109 -5.35 -17.06 2.61
CA ALA A 109 -4.77 -15.90 3.26
C ALA A 109 -5.27 -15.80 4.71
N LYS A 110 -4.34 -15.55 5.66
CA LYS A 110 -4.68 -15.45 7.07
C LYS A 110 -5.20 -14.08 7.46
N PHE A 111 -4.52 -13.03 6.98
CA PHE A 111 -4.86 -11.64 7.30
C PHE A 111 -4.75 -10.74 6.07
N LEU A 112 -5.65 -9.77 6.02
CA LEU A 112 -5.54 -8.61 5.16
C LEU A 112 -5.74 -7.34 5.99
N ILE A 113 -4.80 -6.41 5.89
CA ILE A 113 -4.90 -5.08 6.49
C ILE A 113 -5.07 -4.08 5.36
N PHE A 114 -6.23 -3.42 5.32
CA PHE A 114 -6.55 -2.38 4.33
C PHE A 114 -6.39 -1.00 4.94
N GLY A 115 -5.46 -0.20 4.41
CA GLY A 115 -5.38 1.22 4.69
C GLY A 115 -6.44 1.98 3.89
N VAL A 116 -7.47 2.45 4.56
CA VAL A 116 -8.53 3.27 3.95
C VAL A 116 -8.24 4.74 4.27
N ASP A 117 -7.73 5.44 3.31
CA ASP A 117 -7.44 6.86 3.37
C ASP A 117 -8.31 7.66 2.39
N ASP A 118 -7.95 8.92 2.13
CA ASP A 118 -8.71 9.80 1.23
C ASP A 118 -8.75 9.34 -0.23
N SER A 119 -7.89 8.40 -0.64
CA SER A 119 -8.00 7.81 -1.97
C SER A 119 -9.34 7.08 -2.17
N TRP A 120 -9.82 6.41 -1.11
CA TRP A 120 -11.12 5.75 -1.07
C TRP A 120 -12.31 6.69 -0.85
N CYS A 121 -12.04 7.94 -0.45
CA CYS A 121 -13.02 8.91 -0.02
C CYS A 121 -13.32 9.98 -1.07
N ARG A 122 -12.80 9.82 -2.28
CA ARG A 122 -13.01 10.78 -3.36
C ARG A 122 -14.46 10.81 -3.78
N GLU A 123 -14.95 12.01 -4.08
CA GLU A 123 -16.17 12.18 -4.85
C GLU A 123 -15.86 11.80 -6.30
N SER A 124 -16.39 10.69 -6.74
CA SER A 124 -16.07 10.10 -8.05
C SER A 124 -17.25 9.32 -8.60
N GLU A 125 -17.45 9.44 -9.91
CA GLU A 125 -18.41 8.66 -10.69
C GLU A 125 -17.74 7.42 -11.31
N SER A 126 -16.41 7.40 -11.42
CA SER A 126 -15.64 6.34 -12.07
C SER A 126 -14.93 5.48 -11.06
N VAL A 127 -15.06 4.17 -11.22
CA VAL A 127 -14.33 3.17 -10.45
C VAL A 127 -12.93 2.90 -11.01
N ARG A 128 -12.66 3.26 -12.26
CA ARG A 128 -11.35 3.06 -12.88
C ARG A 128 -10.59 4.37 -12.93
N VAL A 129 -9.85 4.65 -11.87
CA VAL A 129 -8.93 5.77 -11.78
C VAL A 129 -7.52 5.22 -11.61
N GLU A 130 -6.62 5.58 -12.50
CA GLU A 130 -5.21 5.19 -12.47
C GLU A 130 -4.35 6.41 -12.10
N THR A 131 -3.18 6.17 -11.51
CA THR A 131 -2.21 7.23 -11.29
C THR A 131 -1.41 7.51 -12.56
N ILE A 132 -0.76 8.68 -12.62
CA ILE A 132 0.18 9.05 -13.69
C ILE A 132 1.46 8.18 -13.69
N ARG A 133 1.65 7.31 -12.69
CA ARG A 133 2.85 6.47 -12.52
C ARG A 133 2.90 5.28 -13.48
N GLY A 134 1.82 5.01 -14.20
CA GLY A 134 1.68 3.86 -15.09
C GLY A 134 1.46 2.55 -14.34
N LEU A 135 0.47 1.79 -14.78
CA LEU A 135 0.09 0.50 -14.23
C LEU A 135 0.31 -0.58 -15.29
N PRO A 136 1.19 -1.57 -15.07
CA PRO A 136 1.39 -2.68 -15.98
C PRO A 136 0.30 -3.74 -15.74
N GLU A 137 -0.93 -3.52 -16.22
CA GLU A 137 -2.06 -4.42 -15.98
C GLU A 137 -1.79 -5.87 -16.39
N PHE A 138 -0.96 -6.07 -17.42
CA PHE A 138 -0.54 -7.40 -17.86
C PHE A 138 0.17 -8.21 -16.76
N MET A 139 0.80 -7.54 -15.78
CA MET A 139 1.43 -8.19 -14.62
C MET A 139 0.44 -8.58 -13.52
N TYR A 140 -0.84 -8.24 -13.66
CA TYR A 140 -1.87 -8.49 -12.64
C TYR A 140 -2.85 -9.59 -13.02
N ASP A 141 -2.61 -10.27 -14.14
CA ASP A 141 -3.41 -11.42 -14.57
C ASP A 141 -2.83 -12.77 -14.10
N ALA A 142 -3.45 -13.87 -14.51
CA ALA A 142 -3.04 -15.23 -14.17
C ALA A 142 -1.90 -15.77 -15.03
N ASN A 143 -1.57 -15.12 -16.15
CA ASN A 143 -0.64 -15.64 -17.15
C ASN A 143 0.68 -14.86 -17.16
N GLN A 144 1.63 -15.24 -16.34
CA GLN A 144 2.95 -14.58 -16.31
C GLN A 144 3.78 -14.75 -17.60
N TRP A 145 3.44 -15.71 -18.48
CA TRP A 145 4.20 -15.91 -19.72
C TRP A 145 3.98 -14.79 -20.73
N ASN A 146 2.81 -14.14 -20.74
CA ASN A 146 2.57 -12.98 -21.59
C ASN A 146 3.36 -11.74 -21.13
N ASP A 147 3.74 -11.66 -19.85
CA ASP A 147 4.56 -10.58 -19.29
C ASP A 147 5.89 -10.45 -20.05
N LEU A 148 6.47 -11.58 -20.46
CA LEU A 148 7.75 -11.61 -21.19
C LEU A 148 7.73 -10.74 -22.46
N LEU A 149 6.59 -10.66 -23.15
CA LEU A 149 6.47 -9.86 -24.37
C LEU A 149 6.64 -8.35 -24.11
N TYR A 150 6.35 -7.91 -22.90
CA TYR A 150 6.41 -6.50 -22.49
C TYR A 150 7.75 -6.11 -21.86
N LEU A 151 8.68 -7.04 -21.67
CA LEU A 151 9.96 -6.75 -21.05
C LEU A 151 10.98 -6.08 -21.98
N PHE A 152 10.78 -6.11 -23.30
CA PHE A 152 11.69 -5.48 -24.24
C PHE A 152 11.45 -3.97 -24.33
N ASN A 153 11.86 -3.25 -23.27
CA ASN A 153 11.74 -1.79 -23.18
C ASN A 153 12.89 -1.19 -22.36
N ASP A 154 13.03 0.14 -22.42
CA ASP A 154 14.08 0.90 -21.72
C ASP A 154 14.01 0.77 -20.19
N LYS A 155 12.81 0.74 -19.62
CA LYS A 155 12.62 0.61 -18.17
C LYS A 155 12.99 -0.76 -17.64
N ALA A 156 12.65 -1.82 -18.38
CA ALA A 156 13.08 -3.17 -18.03
C ALA A 156 14.62 -3.30 -18.11
N LEU A 157 15.25 -2.70 -19.14
CA LEU A 157 16.71 -2.67 -19.26
C LEU A 157 17.35 -1.88 -18.10
N GLU A 158 16.85 -0.70 -17.78
CA GLU A 158 17.32 0.12 -16.65
C GLU A 158 17.23 -0.68 -15.33
N ASN A 159 16.09 -1.31 -15.06
CA ASN A 159 15.90 -2.10 -13.86
C ASN A 159 16.74 -3.39 -13.87
N SER A 160 17.06 -3.96 -15.04
CA SER A 160 18.00 -5.09 -15.16
C SER A 160 19.43 -4.70 -14.78
N VAL A 161 19.85 -3.49 -15.14
CA VAL A 161 21.15 -2.95 -14.71
C VAL A 161 21.15 -2.74 -13.20
N ARG A 162 20.10 -2.19 -12.63
CA ARG A 162 19.94 -2.02 -11.17
C ARG A 162 19.96 -3.38 -10.44
N MET A 163 19.30 -4.40 -11.02
CA MET A 163 19.34 -5.76 -10.47
C MET A 163 20.75 -6.34 -10.48
N LEU A 164 21.48 -6.14 -11.58
CA LEU A 164 22.88 -6.56 -11.67
C LEU A 164 23.77 -5.86 -10.63
N GLU A 165 23.56 -4.55 -10.41
CA GLU A 165 24.26 -3.80 -9.37
C GLU A 165 23.94 -4.34 -7.97
N LEU A 166 22.66 -4.64 -7.69
CA LEU A 166 22.21 -5.22 -6.43
C LEU A 166 22.87 -6.58 -6.18
N VAL A 167 22.80 -7.49 -7.14
CA VAL A 167 23.38 -8.84 -7.05
C VAL A 167 24.91 -8.79 -6.86
N ARG A 168 25.57 -7.77 -7.41
CA ARG A 168 27.02 -7.55 -7.24
C ARG A 168 27.40 -6.80 -5.96
N GLY A 169 26.42 -6.46 -5.11
CA GLY A 169 26.66 -5.66 -3.90
C GLY A 169 27.12 -4.23 -4.15
N LYS A 170 26.84 -3.68 -5.35
CA LYS A 170 27.15 -2.30 -5.72
C LYS A 170 26.01 -1.33 -5.47
N ARG A 171 24.86 -1.84 -5.06
CA ARG A 171 23.65 -1.08 -4.74
C ARG A 171 23.02 -1.64 -3.49
N GLU A 172 22.69 -0.76 -2.56
CA GLU A 172 21.87 -1.13 -1.40
C GLU A 172 20.40 -1.33 -1.84
N PRO A 173 19.70 -2.33 -1.26
CA PRO A 173 18.31 -2.54 -1.53
C PRO A 173 17.46 -1.41 -0.95
N LYS A 174 16.57 -0.85 -1.76
CA LYS A 174 15.59 0.15 -1.32
C LYS A 174 14.44 -0.48 -0.55
N TYR A 175 14.07 -1.69 -0.93
CA TYR A 175 12.97 -2.45 -0.33
C TYR A 175 13.50 -3.70 0.36
N GLY A 176 12.83 -4.11 1.44
CA GLY A 176 13.00 -5.44 1.99
C GLY A 176 12.44 -6.52 1.05
N LEU A 177 12.79 -7.77 1.33
CA LEU A 177 12.24 -8.94 0.60
C LEU A 177 10.72 -9.10 0.79
N ASP A 178 10.16 -8.41 1.77
CA ASP A 178 8.75 -8.36 2.14
C ASP A 178 8.02 -7.08 1.66
N GLY A 179 8.67 -6.29 0.80
CA GLY A 179 8.13 -5.05 0.25
C GLY A 179 8.20 -3.84 1.19
N TYR A 180 8.71 -4.00 2.40
CA TYR A 180 8.89 -2.88 3.33
C TYR A 180 9.94 -1.90 2.81
N GLU A 181 9.67 -0.61 2.98
CA GLU A 181 10.64 0.47 2.77
C GLU A 181 10.52 1.45 3.92
N ASP A 182 11.64 1.69 4.60
CA ASP A 182 11.75 2.80 5.52
C ASP A 182 12.11 4.07 4.75
N PHE A 183 11.15 4.96 4.58
CA PHE A 183 11.35 6.27 3.96
C PHE A 183 11.48 7.39 5.00
N SER A 184 11.58 7.00 6.29
CA SER A 184 11.62 7.92 7.44
C SER A 184 13.01 8.10 8.03
N ASP A 185 14.04 7.43 7.48
CA ASP A 185 15.35 7.29 8.10
C ASP A 185 16.26 8.53 8.00
N ASP A 186 15.95 9.53 7.17
CA ASP A 186 16.78 10.71 7.08
C ASP A 186 16.50 11.67 8.26
N PRO A 187 17.48 11.85 9.21
CA PRO A 187 17.33 12.78 10.33
C PRO A 187 17.08 14.22 9.89
N GLU A 188 17.60 14.62 8.71
CA GLU A 188 17.38 15.96 8.16
C GLU A 188 15.92 16.18 7.78
N ASP A 189 15.24 15.13 7.27
CA ASP A 189 13.82 15.16 6.94
C ASP A 189 12.92 15.28 8.18
N ARG A 190 13.44 14.95 9.36
CA ARG A 190 12.74 15.02 10.65
C ARG A 190 12.93 16.36 11.38
N ARG A 191 13.66 17.32 10.82
CA ARG A 191 13.79 18.66 11.41
C ARG A 191 12.42 19.33 11.53
N LEU A 192 12.05 19.71 12.74
CA LEU A 192 10.70 20.22 13.05
C LEU A 192 10.30 21.43 12.19
N SER A 193 11.26 22.30 11.81
CA SER A 193 11.00 23.43 10.93
C SER A 193 10.54 23.00 9.53
N LEU A 194 11.20 21.98 8.95
CA LEU A 194 10.83 21.42 7.65
C LEU A 194 9.50 20.65 7.72
N VAL A 195 9.31 19.88 8.80
CA VAL A 195 8.06 19.17 9.05
C VAL A 195 6.89 20.15 9.12
N ARG A 196 7.04 21.26 9.86
CA ARG A 196 6.03 22.32 9.94
C ARG A 196 5.75 22.98 8.60
N GLU A 197 6.77 23.25 7.82
CA GLU A 197 6.61 23.77 6.47
C GLU A 197 5.80 22.81 5.58
N ARG A 198 6.08 21.51 5.65
CA ARG A 198 5.35 20.46 4.90
C ARG A 198 3.91 20.27 5.38
N ILE A 199 3.66 20.44 6.68
CA ILE A 199 2.31 20.33 7.26
C ILE A 199 1.46 21.55 6.89
N TYR A 200 1.97 22.76 7.18
CA TYR A 200 1.19 23.99 7.13
C TYR A 200 1.35 24.77 5.83
N GLY A 201 2.44 24.54 5.08
CA GLY A 201 2.78 25.31 3.88
C GLY A 201 3.04 26.78 4.24
N ALA A 202 2.48 27.69 3.44
CA ALA A 202 2.52 29.13 3.70
C ALA A 202 1.52 29.60 4.77
N SER A 203 0.70 28.71 5.31
CA SER A 203 -0.29 29.05 6.33
C SER A 203 0.39 29.23 7.70
N ALA A 204 -0.20 30.05 8.55
CA ALA A 204 0.24 30.08 9.95
C ALA A 204 0.06 28.71 10.60
N ALA A 205 1.05 28.27 11.37
CA ALA A 205 1.04 27.01 12.09
C ALA A 205 0.07 27.07 13.29
N VAL A 206 -1.22 27.13 12.99
CA VAL A 206 -2.29 27.23 14.01
C VAL A 206 -3.11 25.96 13.98
N LEU A 207 -3.00 25.20 15.06
CA LEU A 207 -3.87 24.05 15.28
C LEU A 207 -5.29 24.50 15.61
N PRO A 208 -6.32 23.69 15.25
CA PRO A 208 -7.69 23.95 15.67
C PRO A 208 -7.77 24.09 17.20
N ALA A 209 -8.33 25.23 17.68
CA ALA A 209 -8.46 25.49 19.10
C ALA A 209 -9.49 24.58 19.78
N SER A 210 -10.52 24.18 19.04
CA SER A 210 -11.54 23.23 19.51
C SER A 210 -11.29 21.85 18.93
N PRO A 211 -11.73 20.77 19.59
CA PRO A 211 -11.68 19.43 19.03
C PRO A 211 -12.40 19.35 17.67
N VAL A 212 -11.74 18.72 16.70
CA VAL A 212 -12.32 18.48 15.37
C VAL A 212 -13.19 17.23 15.44
N ASN A 213 -14.46 17.37 15.14
CA ASN A 213 -15.36 16.22 15.07
C ASN A 213 -15.10 15.42 13.77
N LEU A 214 -14.58 14.22 13.94
CA LEU A 214 -14.30 13.27 12.86
C LEU A 214 -15.10 11.95 13.04
N GLU A 215 -16.13 11.96 13.89
CA GLU A 215 -16.98 10.78 14.08
C GLU A 215 -17.72 10.43 12.79
N PRO A 216 -17.83 9.13 12.46
CA PRO A 216 -18.53 8.68 11.26
C PRO A 216 -19.96 9.20 11.21
N ALA A 217 -20.29 9.95 10.17
CA ALA A 217 -21.63 10.52 10.01
C ALA A 217 -22.00 10.66 8.53
N ARG A 218 -23.28 10.47 8.20
CA ARG A 218 -23.82 10.71 6.86
C ARG A 218 -24.09 12.20 6.68
N VAL A 219 -23.07 12.95 6.31
CA VAL A 219 -23.11 14.42 6.18
C VAL A 219 -23.19 14.91 4.74
N ARG A 220 -22.93 14.01 3.76
CA ARG A 220 -22.94 14.30 2.32
C ARG A 220 -23.73 13.25 1.53
N PRO A 221 -25.04 13.08 1.77
CA PRO A 221 -25.84 11.98 1.25
C PRO A 221 -25.98 11.98 -0.28
N GLY A 222 -25.84 13.13 -0.94
CA GLY A 222 -25.89 13.27 -2.40
C GLY A 222 -24.59 13.00 -3.13
N VAL A 223 -23.49 12.83 -2.41
CA VAL A 223 -22.16 12.59 -3.02
C VAL A 223 -22.03 11.12 -3.38
N ARG A 224 -21.61 10.83 -4.62
CA ARG A 224 -21.20 9.50 -5.04
C ARG A 224 -19.72 9.29 -4.75
N MET A 225 -19.40 8.13 -4.18
CA MET A 225 -18.05 7.63 -3.94
C MET A 225 -17.97 6.24 -4.58
N ALA A 226 -17.71 6.19 -5.88
CA ALA A 226 -17.70 4.94 -6.64
C ALA A 226 -16.65 3.94 -6.12
N GLU A 227 -15.60 4.44 -5.50
CA GLU A 227 -14.57 3.63 -4.85
C GLU A 227 -15.11 2.79 -3.68
N MET A 228 -16.16 3.25 -3.00
CA MET A 228 -16.81 2.46 -1.93
C MET A 228 -17.60 1.28 -2.50
N ASP A 229 -18.13 1.38 -3.72
CA ASP A 229 -18.73 0.25 -4.41
C ASP A 229 -17.65 -0.79 -4.76
N GLN A 230 -16.48 -0.37 -5.24
CA GLN A 230 -15.33 -1.25 -5.44
C GLN A 230 -14.87 -1.92 -4.14
N PHE A 231 -14.89 -1.19 -3.03
CA PHE A 231 -14.53 -1.75 -1.73
C PHE A 231 -15.51 -2.83 -1.29
N ALA A 232 -16.80 -2.61 -1.53
CA ALA A 232 -17.83 -3.60 -1.26
C ALA A 232 -17.63 -4.88 -2.10
N ASP A 233 -17.39 -4.72 -3.41
CA ASP A 233 -17.11 -5.84 -4.32
C ASP A 233 -15.85 -6.62 -3.88
N LEU A 234 -14.80 -5.89 -3.51
CA LEU A 234 -13.57 -6.50 -3.03
C LEU A 234 -13.81 -7.32 -1.76
N LEU A 235 -14.46 -6.74 -0.75
CA LEU A 235 -14.73 -7.41 0.52
C LEU A 235 -15.58 -8.67 0.35
N SER A 236 -16.56 -8.66 -0.55
CA SER A 236 -17.42 -9.82 -0.83
C SER A 236 -16.65 -10.98 -1.45
N GLY A 237 -15.57 -10.70 -2.19
CA GLY A 237 -14.71 -11.70 -2.83
C GLY A 237 -13.62 -12.29 -1.93
N ILE A 238 -13.41 -11.75 -0.72
CA ILE A 238 -12.39 -12.27 0.19
C ILE A 238 -12.87 -13.53 0.90
N PRO A 239 -12.07 -14.64 0.93
CA PRO A 239 -12.45 -15.87 1.60
C PRO A 239 -12.87 -15.66 3.07
N ALA A 240 -13.93 -16.34 3.51
CA ALA A 240 -14.51 -16.16 4.84
C ALA A 240 -13.51 -16.45 5.99
N GLY A 241 -12.52 -17.33 5.76
CA GLY A 241 -11.48 -17.64 6.74
C GLY A 241 -10.40 -16.57 6.90
N THR A 242 -10.35 -15.57 6.02
CA THR A 242 -9.36 -14.48 6.06
C THR A 242 -9.79 -13.41 7.06
N ARG A 243 -8.96 -13.14 8.04
CA ARG A 243 -9.17 -12.05 9.01
C ARG A 243 -8.88 -10.70 8.35
N ILE A 244 -9.79 -9.75 8.48
CA ILE A 244 -9.66 -8.43 7.85
C ILE A 244 -9.58 -7.36 8.92
N THR A 245 -8.63 -6.46 8.76
CA THR A 245 -8.56 -5.19 9.47
C THR A 245 -8.70 -4.06 8.47
N VAL A 246 -9.73 -3.23 8.63
CA VAL A 246 -9.90 -1.97 7.90
C VAL A 246 -9.36 -0.87 8.80
N LEU A 247 -8.24 -0.31 8.40
CA LEU A 247 -7.48 0.71 9.14
C LEU A 247 -7.73 2.08 8.52
N PHE A 248 -8.22 3.01 9.29
CA PHE A 248 -8.13 4.44 8.99
C PHE A 248 -6.84 4.96 9.62
N PRO A 249 -5.76 5.15 8.85
CA PRO A 249 -4.46 5.52 9.40
C PRO A 249 -4.49 6.95 9.97
N PRO A 250 -3.68 7.25 11.00
CA PRO A 250 -3.64 8.59 11.58
C PRO A 250 -3.07 9.59 10.58
N ARG A 251 -3.64 10.79 10.55
CA ARG A 251 -3.17 11.96 9.79
C ARG A 251 -3.02 13.15 10.72
N HIS A 252 -2.20 14.11 10.34
CA HIS A 252 -2.08 15.33 11.11
C HIS A 252 -3.41 16.08 11.18
N ILE A 253 -3.80 16.53 12.37
CA ILE A 253 -5.11 17.13 12.63
C ILE A 253 -5.38 18.36 11.76
N TRP A 254 -4.35 19.14 11.43
CA TRP A 254 -4.50 20.31 10.56
C TRP A 254 -5.05 19.91 9.18
N ALA A 255 -4.54 18.83 8.59
CA ALA A 255 -5.04 18.34 7.30
C ALA A 255 -6.49 17.88 7.40
N MET A 256 -6.84 17.17 8.47
CA MET A 256 -8.20 16.68 8.71
C MET A 256 -9.19 17.79 8.95
N SER A 257 -8.77 18.88 9.61
CA SER A 257 -9.62 20.04 9.91
C SER A 257 -10.02 20.85 8.68
N GLN A 258 -9.32 20.69 7.54
CA GLN A 258 -9.65 21.41 6.31
C GLN A 258 -10.94 20.90 5.66
N ASN A 259 -11.29 19.63 5.84
CA ASN A 259 -12.52 19.04 5.31
C ASN A 259 -13.03 17.89 6.18
N PRO A 260 -13.44 18.14 7.41
CA PRO A 260 -13.86 17.09 8.34
C PRO A 260 -15.06 16.28 7.84
N GLY A 261 -15.98 16.92 7.10
CA GLY A 261 -17.15 16.24 6.52
C GLY A 261 -16.81 15.15 5.50
N LEU A 262 -15.68 15.28 4.79
CA LEU A 262 -15.21 14.23 3.89
C LEU A 262 -14.87 12.97 4.67
N TYR A 263 -14.10 13.10 5.76
CA TYR A 263 -13.69 11.97 6.58
C TYR A 263 -14.85 11.34 7.33
N GLN A 264 -15.79 12.16 7.84
CA GLN A 264 -17.01 11.67 8.48
C GLN A 264 -17.84 10.79 7.53
N GLU A 265 -18.12 11.27 6.31
CA GLU A 265 -18.87 10.55 5.29
C GLU A 265 -18.15 9.28 4.85
N CYS A 266 -16.84 9.36 4.58
CA CYS A 266 -16.01 8.23 4.17
C CYS A 266 -16.04 7.11 5.22
N LYS A 267 -15.77 7.45 6.47
CA LYS A 267 -15.79 6.47 7.57
C LYS A 267 -17.17 5.86 7.75
N TRP A 268 -18.22 6.66 7.65
CA TRP A 268 -19.59 6.16 7.73
C TRP A 268 -19.89 5.13 6.63
N ARG A 269 -19.52 5.42 5.38
CA ARG A 269 -19.74 4.51 4.23
C ARG A 269 -18.93 3.22 4.36
N ALA A 270 -17.63 3.33 4.62
CA ALA A 270 -16.78 2.17 4.80
C ALA A 270 -17.28 1.27 5.95
N ARG A 271 -17.70 1.87 7.07
CA ARG A 271 -18.30 1.11 8.20
C ARG A 271 -19.59 0.41 7.79
N SER A 272 -20.44 1.08 7.01
CA SER A 272 -21.69 0.49 6.52
C SER A 272 -21.43 -0.71 5.64
N VAL A 273 -20.49 -0.60 4.70
CA VAL A 273 -20.05 -1.69 3.82
C VAL A 273 -19.49 -2.87 4.63
N VAL A 274 -18.55 -2.60 5.54
CA VAL A 274 -17.93 -3.64 6.38
C VAL A 274 -18.97 -4.33 7.24
N LYS A 275 -19.85 -3.57 7.92
CA LYS A 275 -20.88 -4.13 8.78
C LYS A 275 -21.84 -5.06 8.04
N THR A 276 -22.14 -4.74 6.79
CA THR A 276 -23.06 -5.53 5.95
C THR A 276 -22.42 -6.78 5.39
N LEU A 277 -21.19 -6.67 4.85
CA LEU A 277 -20.56 -7.74 4.06
C LEU A 277 -19.57 -8.58 4.86
N ARG A 278 -18.87 -7.98 5.82
CA ARG A 278 -17.83 -8.62 6.63
C ARG A 278 -17.95 -8.23 8.10
N PRO A 279 -19.07 -8.64 8.75
CA PRO A 279 -19.29 -8.37 10.18
C PRO A 279 -18.22 -8.99 11.08
N ASP A 280 -17.42 -9.91 10.57
CA ASP A 280 -16.25 -10.51 11.20
C ASP A 280 -15.00 -9.61 11.16
N ALA A 281 -14.93 -8.66 10.25
CA ALA A 281 -13.77 -7.76 10.13
C ALA A 281 -13.64 -6.80 11.32
N VAL A 282 -12.42 -6.34 11.54
CA VAL A 282 -12.09 -5.31 12.53
C VAL A 282 -12.00 -3.96 11.83
N ILE A 283 -12.61 -2.92 12.41
CA ILE A 283 -12.37 -1.54 12.00
C ILE A 283 -11.53 -0.88 13.09
N LEU A 284 -10.36 -0.37 12.69
CA LEU A 284 -9.46 0.40 13.54
C LEU A 284 -9.41 1.83 13.02
N ASP A 285 -10.09 2.73 13.71
CA ASP A 285 -10.14 4.14 13.35
C ASP A 285 -9.13 4.94 14.20
N LEU A 286 -8.02 5.34 13.57
CA LEU A 286 -6.99 6.20 14.14
C LEU A 286 -7.00 7.61 13.50
N LEU A 287 -7.92 7.85 12.57
CA LEU A 287 -8.17 9.14 11.93
C LEU A 287 -9.02 10.02 12.85
N LEU A 288 -8.48 10.34 14.01
CA LEU A 288 -9.16 11.01 15.12
C LEU A 288 -8.39 12.25 15.57
N ASP A 289 -9.07 13.17 16.21
CA ASP A 289 -8.43 14.25 16.97
C ASP A 289 -7.86 13.68 18.27
N SER A 290 -6.56 13.57 18.35
CA SER A 290 -5.84 12.93 19.46
C SER A 290 -4.49 13.59 19.71
N ALA A 291 -3.85 13.25 20.83
CA ALA A 291 -2.48 13.71 21.09
C ALA A 291 -1.49 13.28 20.01
N ILE A 292 -1.68 12.11 19.35
CA ILE A 292 -0.83 11.66 18.25
C ILE A 292 -1.02 12.56 17.03
N THR A 293 -2.27 12.86 16.66
CA THR A 293 -2.58 13.61 15.44
C THR A 293 -2.36 15.11 15.55
N ARG A 294 -2.16 15.62 16.76
CA ARG A 294 -1.87 17.03 17.05
C ARG A 294 -0.38 17.34 17.16
N GLU A 295 0.46 16.33 17.26
CA GLU A 295 1.90 16.50 17.49
C GLU A 295 2.65 16.50 16.17
N ASP A 296 3.25 17.64 15.79
CA ASP A 296 3.98 17.83 14.53
C ASP A 296 5.11 16.81 14.37
N SER A 297 5.84 16.50 15.43
CA SER A 297 6.99 15.58 15.43
C SER A 297 6.61 14.12 15.16
N ASN A 298 5.33 13.77 15.22
CA ASN A 298 4.82 12.46 14.84
C ASN A 298 4.70 12.28 13.32
N TYR A 299 5.04 13.29 12.53
CA TYR A 299 4.80 13.30 11.08
C TYR A 299 6.01 13.79 10.30
N HIS A 300 6.12 13.36 9.03
CA HIS A 300 7.03 13.93 8.03
C HIS A 300 6.38 15.08 7.26
N ASP A 301 5.06 15.01 7.09
CA ASP A 301 4.20 15.98 6.44
C ASP A 301 2.76 15.82 6.97
N ARG A 302 1.78 16.39 6.28
CA ARG A 302 0.37 16.37 6.70
C ARG A 302 -0.30 14.98 6.71
N ILE A 303 0.34 13.96 6.09
CA ILE A 303 -0.28 12.63 5.90
C ILE A 303 0.60 11.45 6.32
N HIS A 304 1.93 11.61 6.31
CA HIS A 304 2.86 10.53 6.59
C HIS A 304 3.38 10.64 8.02
N TYR A 305 3.04 9.67 8.83
CA TYR A 305 3.54 9.54 10.20
C TYR A 305 4.92 8.85 10.25
N VAL A 306 5.63 9.00 11.35
CA VAL A 306 6.95 8.42 11.60
C VAL A 306 6.87 6.96 12.07
N ASP A 307 8.00 6.23 12.09
CA ASP A 307 8.05 4.80 12.47
C ASP A 307 7.56 4.56 13.91
N GLU A 308 7.81 5.48 14.82
CA GLU A 308 7.33 5.37 16.21
C GLU A 308 5.79 5.40 16.32
N VAL A 309 5.14 6.07 15.38
CA VAL A 309 3.67 6.03 15.25
C VAL A 309 3.23 4.74 14.57
N ALA A 310 3.98 4.29 13.54
CA ALA A 310 3.70 3.00 12.88
C ALA A 310 3.70 1.84 13.89
N GLU A 311 4.66 1.82 14.81
CA GLU A 311 4.72 0.80 15.87
C GLU A 311 3.46 0.83 16.77
N LYS A 312 3.00 2.02 17.15
CA LYS A 312 1.74 2.16 17.92
C LYS A 312 0.53 1.65 17.13
N VAL A 313 0.49 1.91 15.83
CA VAL A 313 -0.57 1.41 14.92
C VAL A 313 -0.55 -0.11 14.86
N GLU A 314 0.61 -0.74 14.69
CA GLU A 314 0.75 -2.20 14.64
C GLU A 314 0.34 -2.86 15.96
N LEU A 315 0.71 -2.28 17.09
CA LEU A 315 0.26 -2.73 18.41
C LEU A 315 -1.27 -2.61 18.56
N ALA A 316 -1.86 -1.52 18.06
CA ALA A 316 -3.31 -1.34 18.07
C ALA A 316 -4.02 -2.37 17.20
N ILE A 317 -3.50 -2.68 15.99
CA ILE A 317 -3.99 -3.75 15.12
C ILE A 317 -3.99 -5.08 15.87
N ALA A 318 -2.87 -5.45 16.50
CA ALA A 318 -2.74 -6.71 17.21
C ALA A 318 -3.74 -6.82 18.39
N ARG A 319 -3.82 -5.79 19.22
CA ARG A 319 -4.75 -5.75 20.37
C ARG A 319 -6.22 -5.86 19.94
N THR A 320 -6.58 -5.15 18.88
CA THR A 320 -7.96 -5.15 18.38
C THR A 320 -8.32 -6.50 17.77
N THR A 321 -7.40 -7.11 17.02
CA THR A 321 -7.56 -8.45 16.45
C THR A 321 -7.72 -9.50 17.55
N GLU A 322 -6.92 -9.44 18.61
CA GLU A 322 -7.01 -10.37 19.74
C GLU A 322 -8.31 -10.20 20.52
N LYS A 323 -8.74 -8.96 20.76
CA LYS A 323 -10.02 -8.66 21.42
C LYS A 323 -11.20 -9.23 20.63
N LYS A 324 -11.20 -9.12 19.31
CA LYS A 324 -12.21 -9.70 18.43
C LYS A 324 -12.22 -11.22 18.50
N ARG A 325 -11.04 -11.85 18.48
CA ARG A 325 -10.89 -13.31 18.60
C ARG A 325 -11.51 -13.86 19.88
N ARG A 326 -11.47 -13.11 20.99
CA ARG A 326 -12.08 -13.47 22.29
C ARG A 326 -13.58 -13.19 22.39
N GLY A 327 -14.27 -12.89 21.29
CA GLY A 327 -15.70 -12.62 21.27
C GLY A 327 -16.08 -11.20 21.66
N GLY A 328 -15.11 -10.27 21.72
CA GLY A 328 -15.39 -8.84 21.90
C GLY A 328 -16.17 -8.27 20.72
N SER A 329 -17.15 -7.41 21.02
CA SER A 329 -17.88 -6.69 19.98
C SER A 329 -16.94 -5.79 19.17
N TYR A 330 -17.35 -5.45 17.94
CA TYR A 330 -16.79 -4.42 17.07
C TYR A 330 -16.24 -3.25 17.86
N TRP A 331 -14.97 -2.82 17.66
CA TRP A 331 -14.60 -1.53 18.21
C TRP A 331 -13.36 -0.86 17.68
N GLU A 332 -13.55 0.41 17.51
CA GLU A 332 -12.60 1.46 17.43
C GLU A 332 -11.74 1.52 18.69
N VAL A 333 -10.44 1.57 18.52
CA VAL A 333 -9.54 1.99 19.61
C VAL A 333 -9.39 3.50 19.48
N ARG A 334 -10.02 4.23 20.39
CA ARG A 334 -9.77 5.66 20.59
C ARG A 334 -8.46 5.90 21.31
#